data_07886efb29e2310d2c120bfbec21a09c
#
_entry.id   07886efb29e2310d2c120bfbec21a09c
#
_cell.length_a   1.000
_cell.length_b   1.000
_cell.length_c   1.000
_cell.angle_alpha   90.00
_cell.angle_beta   90.00
_cell.angle_gamma   90.00
#
_symmetry.space_group_name_H-M   'P 1'
#
loop_
_entity.id
_entity.type
_entity.pdbx_description
1 polymer ?
#
loop_
_entity_poly.entity_id
_entity_poly.type
_entity_poly.pdbx_seq_one_letter_code
_entity_poly.pdbx_strand_id
1 'polypeptide(L)'
;MYYKPDTTIRRFRLSEVFIDQYREKEVPWGPIGYVTFKRTYARRLNEQDANLPGTEEWFQTCRRVIEGMFTIQKRHVTKLGLEWNDAKAQRTAKEAYDRLFSLKWTPPGRGLWMMGTKFVDERTGAGLFNCAFRSTKDVSSKGGYLFAWMMDALMVGIGVGFDTKGAGTLTVKSPQWTDDVFMISDSREGWVESVRILLDGYFFGNKVPKFDYSKIRPAGAPILGFGGTSSGAKPLMELHQSLTEMYNAKVEEEITSVDIVDTENLIGRCVVAGNVRRSAALALGGYSDKPYLTMKNDQEKLMHHRWGSNNSFEAVVGMDYSWHAEQSQKNGEPGYIWLENARTRGRFKDAPRDDDRNVMGFNPCVEQQLEDAELCCLVETYPAKHDTYEDYIKTLKIAYLYGKTVTLVNTHWPETNAIMLKNRRIGLSQSGVIQAFNKHGRRTMFEWCDNAYSHVQQLDEEYSDWLCIPRSVRVTSIKPSGTVSLLNGSTPGVHFPEDEYYIRRVRFSKNSDLLDTLQESGYNIEDDEYSPNTSVVEFPIHEPYFSKGKRDISMWE
;
A
#
# COMPACT_ATOMS: atom_id res chain seq x y z
N MET A 1 1.47 6.34 -23.87
CA MET A 1 1.16 7.80 -23.79
C MET A 1 1.19 8.17 -22.31
N TYR A 2 2.23 8.87 -21.86
CA TYR A 2 2.37 9.22 -20.43
C TYR A 2 1.24 10.18 -20.04
N TYR A 3 0.57 9.87 -18.94
CA TYR A 3 -0.41 10.77 -18.33
C TYR A 3 0.30 12.06 -17.92
N LYS A 4 -0.10 13.17 -18.51
CA LYS A 4 0.24 14.51 -18.00
C LYS A 4 -1.01 15.09 -17.37
N PRO A 5 -1.04 15.31 -16.05
CA PRO A 5 -2.13 16.07 -15.46
C PRO A 5 -2.17 17.46 -16.12
N ASP A 6 -3.37 17.96 -16.34
CA ASP A 6 -3.53 19.34 -16.81
C ASP A 6 -3.08 20.31 -15.72
N THR A 7 -1.87 20.81 -15.84
CA THR A 7 -1.27 21.77 -14.89
C THR A 7 -1.70 23.21 -15.17
N THR A 8 -2.46 23.46 -16.23
CA THR A 8 -2.96 24.80 -16.57
C THR A 8 -4.00 25.30 -15.56
N ILE A 9 -4.73 24.38 -14.89
CA ILE A 9 -5.70 24.72 -13.88
C ILE A 9 -4.99 25.06 -12.56
N ARG A 10 -5.21 26.29 -12.07
CA ARG A 10 -4.63 26.78 -10.83
C ARG A 10 -4.98 25.87 -9.65
N ARG A 11 -3.96 25.50 -8.85
CA ARG A 11 -4.13 24.67 -7.66
C ARG A 11 -5.09 25.34 -6.66
N PHE A 12 -5.87 24.52 -5.95
CA PHE A 12 -6.62 24.95 -4.78
C PHE A 12 -5.66 25.30 -3.63
N ARG A 13 -5.98 26.36 -2.88
CA ARG A 13 -5.19 26.81 -1.74
C ARG A 13 -6.11 27.20 -0.58
N LEU A 14 -5.71 26.84 0.63
CA LEU A 14 -6.24 27.37 1.86
C LEU A 14 -5.58 28.73 2.17
N SER A 15 -6.30 29.64 2.85
CA SER A 15 -5.73 30.94 3.23
C SER A 15 -4.67 30.79 4.31
N GLU A 16 -3.63 31.62 4.26
CA GLU A 16 -2.56 31.64 5.28
C GLU A 16 -3.14 31.92 6.67
N VAL A 17 -4.07 32.88 6.79
CA VAL A 17 -4.75 33.21 8.05
C VAL A 17 -5.43 31.98 8.69
N PHE A 18 -5.99 31.09 7.88
CA PHE A 18 -6.55 29.84 8.40
C PHE A 18 -5.46 28.86 8.86
N ILE A 19 -4.39 28.70 8.09
CA ILE A 19 -3.30 27.78 8.41
C ILE A 19 -2.54 28.23 9.66
N ASP A 20 -2.33 29.56 9.83
CA ASP A 20 -1.60 30.11 10.96
C ASP A 20 -2.24 29.78 12.31
N GLN A 21 -3.56 29.54 12.37
CA GLN A 21 -4.26 29.08 13.57
C GLN A 21 -3.81 27.72 14.09
N TYR A 22 -3.11 26.94 13.26
CA TYR A 22 -2.69 25.59 13.60
C TYR A 22 -1.19 25.45 13.87
N ARG A 23 -0.39 26.49 13.67
CA ARG A 23 1.07 26.44 13.87
C ARG A 23 1.46 26.04 15.29
N GLU A 24 0.81 26.68 16.28
CA GLU A 24 1.08 26.47 17.70
C GLU A 24 0.03 25.55 18.37
N LYS A 25 -0.93 25.05 17.59
CA LYS A 25 -1.99 24.20 18.14
C LYS A 25 -1.42 22.81 18.44
N GLU A 26 -1.69 22.32 19.65
CA GLU A 26 -1.31 20.97 20.06
C GLU A 26 -2.02 19.90 19.21
N VAL A 27 -1.26 18.89 18.81
CA VAL A 27 -1.76 17.74 18.04
C VAL A 27 -2.02 16.59 19.02
N PRO A 28 -3.20 15.93 18.96
CA PRO A 28 -3.53 14.84 19.88
C PRO A 28 -2.83 13.53 19.49
N TRP A 29 -1.49 13.54 19.54
CA TRP A 29 -0.67 12.38 19.22
C TRP A 29 -0.94 11.20 20.15
N GLY A 30 -0.81 9.99 19.59
CA GLY A 30 -0.61 8.81 20.40
C GLY A 30 0.81 8.75 20.99
N PRO A 31 1.12 7.78 21.85
CA PRO A 31 2.39 7.69 22.59
C PRO A 31 3.65 7.83 21.73
N ILE A 32 3.63 7.30 20.50
CA ILE A 32 4.73 7.42 19.53
C ILE A 32 4.31 8.14 18.24
N GLY A 33 3.20 8.89 18.30
CA GLY A 33 2.59 9.51 17.12
C GLY A 33 3.53 10.48 16.42
N TYR A 34 4.12 11.42 17.15
CA TYR A 34 5.05 12.41 16.61
C TYR A 34 6.30 11.77 15.98
N VAL A 35 6.91 10.82 16.69
CA VAL A 35 8.08 10.09 16.19
C VAL A 35 7.75 9.31 14.91
N THR A 36 6.58 8.64 14.89
CA THR A 36 6.09 7.93 13.70
C THR A 36 5.87 8.89 12.53
N PHE A 37 5.30 10.07 12.79
CA PHE A 37 5.10 11.10 11.78
C PHE A 37 6.42 11.58 11.19
N LYS A 38 7.35 12.02 12.03
CA LYS A 38 8.66 12.54 11.58
C LYS A 38 9.46 11.49 10.82
N ARG A 39 9.50 10.26 11.30
CA ARG A 39 10.23 9.15 10.68
C ARG A 39 9.65 8.72 9.32
N THR A 40 8.31 8.79 9.17
CA THR A 40 7.66 8.06 8.07
C THR A 40 6.93 8.97 7.07
N TYR A 41 6.34 10.07 7.51
CA TYR A 41 5.40 10.86 6.71
C TYR A 41 5.81 12.31 6.46
N ALA A 42 6.64 12.88 7.33
CA ALA A 42 7.15 14.23 7.15
C ALA A 42 8.10 14.29 5.94
N ARG A 43 7.74 15.08 4.93
CA ARG A 43 8.59 15.26 3.74
C ARG A 43 9.63 16.33 3.96
N ARG A 44 10.74 16.23 3.28
CA ARG A 44 11.77 17.28 3.27
C ARG A 44 11.19 18.54 2.61
N LEU A 45 11.35 19.67 3.24
CA LEU A 45 10.86 20.95 2.73
C LEU A 45 11.57 21.40 1.45
N ASN A 46 12.86 21.06 1.29
CA ASN A 46 13.64 21.37 0.10
C ASN A 46 13.15 20.65 -1.18
N GLU A 47 12.31 19.64 -1.06
CA GLU A 47 11.64 19.03 -2.22
C GLU A 47 10.55 19.95 -2.81
N GLN A 48 10.03 20.88 -1.99
CA GLN A 48 9.03 21.87 -2.39
C GLN A 48 9.71 23.20 -2.75
N ASP A 49 10.67 23.63 -1.95
CA ASP A 49 11.49 24.82 -2.14
C ASP A 49 12.92 24.50 -1.71
N ALA A 50 13.88 24.58 -2.65
CA ALA A 50 15.29 24.26 -2.43
C ALA A 50 15.96 25.05 -1.29
N ASN A 51 15.40 26.20 -0.90
CA ASN A 51 15.93 27.07 0.14
C ASN A 51 15.43 26.74 1.55
N LEU A 52 14.47 25.80 1.70
CA LEU A 52 13.87 25.47 2.99
C LEU A 52 14.57 24.23 3.60
N PRO A 53 15.27 24.35 4.73
CA PRO A 53 15.85 23.20 5.43
C PRO A 53 14.78 22.44 6.24
N GLY A 54 15.08 21.20 6.59
CA GLY A 54 14.27 20.38 7.50
C GLY A 54 13.12 19.62 6.84
N THR A 55 12.22 19.16 7.66
CA THR A 55 11.06 18.36 7.27
C THR A 55 9.76 19.05 7.68
N GLU A 56 8.65 18.66 7.03
CA GLU A 56 7.31 19.15 7.35
C GLU A 56 6.97 18.98 8.84
N GLU A 57 6.26 19.97 9.38
CA GLU A 57 5.45 19.83 10.58
C GLU A 57 4.05 19.33 10.23
N TRP A 58 3.30 18.87 11.24
CA TRP A 58 1.99 18.25 10.99
C TRP A 58 1.00 19.18 10.28
N PHE A 59 0.95 20.45 10.68
CA PHE A 59 0.09 21.44 10.02
C PHE A 59 0.44 21.62 8.53
N GLN A 60 1.70 21.49 8.14
CA GLN A 60 2.15 21.59 6.76
C GLN A 60 1.76 20.34 5.95
N THR A 61 1.90 19.15 6.56
CA THR A 61 1.43 17.91 5.95
C THR A 61 -0.09 17.92 5.75
N CYS A 62 -0.87 18.35 6.75
CA CYS A 62 -2.32 18.51 6.61
C CYS A 62 -2.67 19.47 5.47
N ARG A 63 -1.97 20.62 5.38
CA ARG A 63 -2.15 21.57 4.28
C ARG A 63 -1.89 20.94 2.93
N ARG A 64 -0.76 20.27 2.77
CA ARG A 64 -0.37 19.63 1.50
C ARG A 64 -1.40 18.59 1.07
N VAL A 65 -1.86 17.77 2.00
CA VAL A 65 -2.85 16.71 1.74
C VAL A 65 -4.19 17.31 1.30
N ILE A 66 -4.71 18.28 2.05
CA ILE A 66 -6.03 18.87 1.76
C ILE A 66 -5.98 19.72 0.49
N GLU A 67 -4.97 20.55 0.29
CA GLU A 67 -4.82 21.32 -0.94
C GLU A 67 -4.64 20.39 -2.16
N GLY A 68 -3.94 19.28 -2.01
CA GLY A 68 -3.79 18.23 -3.05
C GLY A 68 -5.13 17.60 -3.40
N MET A 69 -5.88 17.16 -2.39
CA MET A 69 -7.21 16.58 -2.56
C MET A 69 -8.16 17.52 -3.34
N PHE A 70 -8.30 18.76 -2.91
CA PHE A 70 -9.19 19.72 -3.57
C PHE A 70 -8.67 20.19 -4.93
N THR A 71 -7.36 20.13 -5.17
CA THR A 71 -6.77 20.39 -6.49
C THR A 71 -7.19 19.31 -7.50
N ILE A 72 -7.19 18.03 -7.10
CA ILE A 72 -7.64 16.92 -7.94
C ILE A 72 -9.12 17.10 -8.30
N GLN A 73 -9.98 17.38 -7.31
CA GLN A 73 -11.40 17.62 -7.56
C GLN A 73 -11.63 18.81 -8.50
N LYS A 74 -10.95 19.94 -8.25
CA LYS A 74 -11.06 21.13 -9.10
C LYS A 74 -10.66 20.83 -10.53
N ARG A 75 -9.55 20.16 -10.76
CA ARG A 75 -9.10 19.74 -12.11
C ARG A 75 -10.12 18.84 -12.79
N HIS A 76 -10.66 17.86 -12.06
CA HIS A 76 -11.66 16.94 -12.59
C HIS A 76 -12.95 17.67 -13.02
N VAL A 77 -13.53 18.48 -12.13
CA VAL A 77 -14.77 19.23 -12.38
C VAL A 77 -14.60 20.21 -13.53
N THR A 78 -13.48 20.97 -13.55
CA THR A 78 -13.18 21.92 -14.63
C THR A 78 -12.99 21.22 -15.98
N LYS A 79 -12.33 20.04 -15.99
CA LYS A 79 -12.14 19.24 -17.21
C LYS A 79 -13.47 18.73 -17.81
N LEU A 80 -14.47 18.50 -16.97
CA LEU A 80 -15.82 18.14 -17.39
C LEU A 80 -16.63 19.36 -17.90
N GLY A 81 -16.07 20.56 -17.87
CA GLY A 81 -16.77 21.80 -18.23
C GLY A 81 -17.77 22.28 -17.16
N LEU A 82 -17.69 21.74 -15.95
CA LEU A 82 -18.56 22.11 -14.84
C LEU A 82 -17.97 23.27 -14.03
N GLU A 83 -18.85 24.08 -13.42
CA GLU A 83 -18.43 25.20 -12.57
C GLU A 83 -17.84 24.70 -11.24
N TRP A 84 -16.68 25.25 -10.86
CA TRP A 84 -16.06 25.02 -9.57
C TRP A 84 -16.57 26.04 -8.54
N ASN A 85 -17.29 25.57 -7.52
CA ASN A 85 -17.75 26.41 -6.41
C ASN A 85 -16.65 26.53 -5.34
N ASP A 86 -15.83 27.57 -5.45
CA ASP A 86 -14.70 27.80 -4.55
C ASP A 86 -15.15 28.03 -3.10
N ALA A 87 -16.24 28.73 -2.86
CA ALA A 87 -16.75 29.00 -1.51
C ALA A 87 -17.18 27.71 -0.78
N LYS A 88 -17.87 26.80 -1.48
CA LYS A 88 -18.22 25.47 -0.94
C LYS A 88 -16.96 24.65 -0.68
N ALA A 89 -16.01 24.65 -1.61
CA ALA A 89 -14.75 23.95 -1.50
C ALA A 89 -13.93 24.42 -0.30
N GLN A 90 -13.83 25.75 -0.08
CA GLN A 90 -13.12 26.33 1.08
C GLN A 90 -13.74 25.88 2.40
N ARG A 91 -15.07 25.88 2.53
CA ARG A 91 -15.73 25.41 3.78
C ARG A 91 -15.45 23.94 4.05
N THR A 92 -15.61 23.09 3.04
CA THR A 92 -15.37 21.64 3.18
C THR A 92 -13.90 21.33 3.42
N ALA A 93 -12.99 22.05 2.76
CA ALA A 93 -11.54 21.90 2.95
C ALA A 93 -11.08 22.27 4.37
N LYS A 94 -11.65 23.33 4.95
CA LYS A 94 -11.37 23.71 6.36
C LYS A 94 -11.86 22.66 7.35
N GLU A 95 -13.04 22.10 7.15
CA GLU A 95 -13.55 20.99 7.98
C GLU A 95 -12.67 19.75 7.82
N ALA A 96 -12.29 19.40 6.58
CA ALA A 96 -11.41 18.27 6.28
C ALA A 96 -10.03 18.44 6.95
N TYR A 97 -9.49 19.66 6.91
CA TYR A 97 -8.22 19.99 7.55
C TYR A 97 -8.29 19.86 9.08
N ASP A 98 -9.31 20.44 9.72
CA ASP A 98 -9.46 20.38 11.19
C ASP A 98 -9.59 18.91 11.67
N ARG A 99 -10.40 18.10 10.99
CA ARG A 99 -10.57 16.69 11.33
C ARG A 99 -9.31 15.86 11.08
N LEU A 100 -8.54 16.14 10.02
CA LEU A 100 -7.25 15.53 9.76
C LEU A 100 -6.23 15.95 10.82
N PHE A 101 -6.14 17.25 11.12
CA PHE A 101 -5.24 17.79 12.13
C PHE A 101 -5.49 17.17 13.51
N SER A 102 -6.77 16.99 13.85
CA SER A 102 -7.23 16.37 15.10
C SER A 102 -7.16 14.83 15.08
N LEU A 103 -6.55 14.24 14.06
CA LEU A 103 -6.35 12.79 13.92
C LEU A 103 -7.66 11.98 14.05
N LYS A 104 -8.80 12.52 13.62
CA LYS A 104 -10.10 11.82 13.57
C LYS A 104 -10.22 10.91 12.35
N TRP A 105 -9.49 11.21 11.30
CA TRP A 105 -9.27 10.41 10.11
C TRP A 105 -7.88 10.67 9.56
N THR A 106 -7.40 9.79 8.70
CA THR A 106 -6.19 10.02 7.91
C THR A 106 -6.33 9.42 6.51
N PRO A 107 -5.64 9.98 5.51
CA PRO A 107 -5.27 9.18 4.35
C PRO A 107 -4.54 7.91 4.78
N PRO A 108 -4.45 6.88 3.92
CA PRO A 108 -3.51 5.80 4.16
C PRO A 108 -2.08 6.34 4.13
N GLY A 109 -1.11 5.59 4.63
CA GLY A 109 0.27 6.05 4.71
C GLY A 109 0.81 6.65 3.42
N ARG A 110 0.46 6.07 2.28
CA ARG A 110 0.80 6.61 0.96
C ARG A 110 0.16 7.96 0.69
N GLY A 111 -1.10 8.12 1.03
CA GLY A 111 -1.81 9.39 0.90
C GLY A 111 -1.19 10.49 1.75
N LEU A 112 -0.83 10.20 3.01
CA LEU A 112 -0.11 11.15 3.86
C LEU A 112 1.22 11.58 3.25
N TRP A 113 1.95 10.64 2.64
CA TRP A 113 3.27 10.91 2.11
C TRP A 113 3.24 11.55 0.71
N MET A 114 2.31 11.18 -0.17
CA MET A 114 2.36 11.52 -1.59
C MET A 114 1.29 12.53 -2.04
N MET A 115 0.15 12.66 -1.34
CA MET A 115 -0.89 13.60 -1.74
C MET A 115 -0.37 15.04 -1.78
N GLY A 116 -0.65 15.74 -2.88
CA GLY A 116 -0.26 17.13 -3.10
C GLY A 116 1.20 17.35 -3.49
N THR A 117 1.98 16.29 -3.74
CA THR A 117 3.36 16.38 -4.19
C THR A 117 3.47 16.58 -5.71
N LYS A 118 4.60 17.12 -6.16
CA LYS A 118 4.94 17.21 -7.58
C LYS A 118 4.95 15.84 -8.26
N PHE A 119 5.34 14.78 -7.55
CA PHE A 119 5.36 13.42 -8.09
C PHE A 119 3.96 12.99 -8.55
N VAL A 120 2.94 13.19 -7.72
CA VAL A 120 1.55 12.86 -8.07
C VAL A 120 1.03 13.78 -9.18
N ASP A 121 1.38 15.06 -9.13
CA ASP A 121 0.91 16.05 -10.10
C ASP A 121 1.55 15.90 -11.49
N GLU A 122 2.81 15.47 -11.57
CA GLU A 122 3.62 15.52 -12.80
C GLU A 122 4.02 14.15 -13.36
N ARG A 123 4.04 13.11 -12.51
CA ARG A 123 4.53 11.78 -12.90
C ARG A 123 3.41 10.75 -12.99
N THR A 124 2.72 10.48 -11.88
CA THR A 124 1.67 9.45 -11.82
C THR A 124 0.84 9.53 -10.56
N GLY A 125 -0.47 9.32 -10.67
CA GLY A 125 -1.37 9.14 -9.53
C GLY A 125 -1.17 7.81 -8.79
N ALA A 126 -0.43 6.85 -9.37
CA ALA A 126 -0.18 5.54 -8.77
C ALA A 126 0.44 5.64 -7.36
N GLY A 127 1.24 6.68 -7.09
CA GLY A 127 1.83 6.92 -5.77
C GLY A 127 0.85 7.12 -4.61
N LEU A 128 -0.43 7.34 -4.88
CA LEU A 128 -1.47 7.49 -3.85
C LEU A 128 -2.04 6.15 -3.36
N PHE A 129 -1.82 5.07 -4.10
CA PHE A 129 -2.36 3.76 -3.78
C PHE A 129 -1.37 2.92 -2.99
N ASN A 130 -1.89 2.11 -2.07
CA ASN A 130 -1.04 1.31 -1.19
C ASN A 130 -0.69 -0.05 -1.78
N CYS A 131 -1.66 -0.68 -2.46
CA CYS A 131 -1.56 -2.06 -2.90
C CYS A 131 -2.24 -2.27 -4.26
N ALA A 132 -1.96 -3.43 -4.86
CA ALA A 132 -2.48 -3.85 -6.16
C ALA A 132 -2.68 -5.37 -6.20
N PHE A 133 -3.30 -5.85 -7.27
CA PHE A 133 -3.28 -7.26 -7.65
C PHE A 133 -2.92 -7.40 -9.13
N ARG A 134 -2.12 -8.44 -9.44
CA ARG A 134 -1.76 -8.79 -10.81
C ARG A 134 -1.91 -10.29 -11.06
N SER A 135 -2.68 -10.68 -12.08
CA SER A 135 -2.77 -12.07 -12.50
C SER A 135 -1.65 -12.46 -13.45
N THR A 136 -1.11 -13.66 -13.28
CA THR A 136 -0.11 -14.25 -14.18
C THR A 136 -0.72 -15.11 -15.29
N LYS A 137 -2.06 -15.25 -15.36
CA LYS A 137 -2.77 -16.11 -16.32
C LYS A 137 -2.36 -15.91 -17.78
N ASP A 138 -1.97 -14.70 -18.14
CA ASP A 138 -1.63 -14.32 -19.51
C ASP A 138 -0.10 -14.34 -19.76
N VAL A 139 0.70 -15.02 -18.92
CA VAL A 139 2.17 -15.05 -19.05
C VAL A 139 2.64 -15.59 -20.41
N SER A 140 1.91 -16.54 -20.99
CA SER A 140 2.22 -17.09 -22.31
C SER A 140 2.12 -16.07 -23.45
N SER A 141 1.35 -15.00 -23.28
CA SER A 141 1.19 -13.94 -24.27
C SER A 141 1.86 -12.62 -23.89
N LYS A 142 1.94 -12.31 -22.60
CA LYS A 142 2.49 -11.05 -22.09
C LYS A 142 3.93 -11.17 -21.57
N GLY A 143 4.40 -12.39 -21.34
CA GLY A 143 5.77 -12.67 -20.92
C GLY A 143 6.24 -11.91 -19.69
N GLY A 144 7.45 -11.38 -19.79
CA GLY A 144 8.11 -10.60 -18.75
C GLY A 144 7.39 -9.30 -18.38
N TYR A 145 6.47 -8.81 -19.24
CA TYR A 145 5.68 -7.61 -18.95
C TYR A 145 4.90 -7.70 -17.64
N LEU A 146 4.37 -8.88 -17.28
CA LEU A 146 3.60 -9.04 -16.04
C LEU A 146 4.49 -8.80 -14.81
N PHE A 147 5.67 -9.37 -14.79
CA PHE A 147 6.65 -9.21 -13.72
C PHE A 147 7.27 -7.80 -13.70
N ALA A 148 7.50 -7.23 -14.87
CA ALA A 148 7.92 -5.83 -15.01
C ALA A 148 6.88 -4.86 -14.43
N TRP A 149 5.59 -5.11 -14.66
CA TRP A 149 4.51 -4.32 -14.06
C TRP A 149 4.51 -4.45 -12.53
N MET A 150 4.69 -5.67 -11.99
CA MET A 150 4.79 -5.90 -10.54
C MET A 150 6.01 -5.19 -9.95
N MET A 151 7.18 -5.29 -10.59
CA MET A 151 8.38 -4.54 -10.19
C MET A 151 8.15 -3.04 -10.19
N ASP A 152 7.51 -2.51 -11.23
CA ASP A 152 7.18 -1.09 -11.36
C ASP A 152 6.27 -0.62 -10.22
N ALA A 153 5.24 -1.40 -9.89
CA ALA A 153 4.35 -1.14 -8.76
C ALA A 153 5.10 -1.14 -7.42
N LEU A 154 5.93 -2.14 -7.16
CA LEU A 154 6.77 -2.21 -5.96
C LEU A 154 7.74 -1.02 -5.88
N MET A 155 8.33 -0.60 -6.99
CA MET A 155 9.24 0.56 -7.04
C MET A 155 8.52 1.90 -6.79
N VAL A 156 7.24 2.02 -7.10
CA VAL A 156 6.38 3.14 -6.67
C VAL A 156 5.92 2.97 -5.21
N GLY A 157 6.22 1.81 -4.60
CA GLY A 157 5.91 1.46 -3.21
C GLY A 157 4.49 0.93 -3.00
N ILE A 158 3.91 0.37 -4.03
CA ILE A 158 2.64 -0.35 -4.03
C ILE A 158 2.94 -1.82 -3.73
N GLY A 159 2.35 -2.39 -2.69
CA GLY A 159 2.42 -3.83 -2.43
C GLY A 159 1.58 -4.61 -3.45
N VAL A 160 2.02 -5.80 -3.87
CA VAL A 160 1.38 -6.54 -4.95
C VAL A 160 0.90 -7.92 -4.49
N GLY A 161 -0.40 -8.18 -4.61
CA GLY A 161 -0.93 -9.55 -4.64
C GLY A 161 -0.83 -10.09 -6.06
N PHE A 162 -0.53 -11.37 -6.21
CA PHE A 162 -0.47 -12.01 -7.53
C PHE A 162 -0.90 -13.47 -7.43
N ASP A 163 -1.26 -14.07 -8.56
CA ASP A 163 -1.61 -15.49 -8.63
C ASP A 163 -0.55 -16.31 -9.35
N THR A 164 -0.70 -17.62 -9.31
CA THR A 164 0.15 -18.59 -10.01
C THR A 164 -0.53 -19.23 -11.22
N LYS A 165 -1.59 -18.59 -11.76
CA LYS A 165 -2.42 -19.13 -12.86
C LYS A 165 -1.67 -19.27 -14.18
N GLY A 166 -0.51 -18.65 -14.31
CA GLY A 166 0.40 -18.81 -15.43
C GLY A 166 1.19 -20.12 -15.45
N ALA A 167 1.19 -20.88 -14.36
CA ALA A 167 1.90 -22.17 -14.29
C ALA A 167 1.39 -23.16 -15.35
N GLY A 168 2.32 -23.86 -16.00
CA GLY A 168 2.01 -24.82 -17.07
C GLY A 168 1.56 -24.21 -18.40
N THR A 169 1.55 -22.86 -18.56
CA THR A 169 1.08 -22.21 -19.79
C THR A 169 2.20 -21.73 -20.70
N LEU A 170 3.44 -21.85 -20.26
CA LEU A 170 4.63 -21.36 -20.96
C LEU A 170 5.79 -22.34 -20.77
N THR A 171 6.46 -22.72 -21.85
CA THR A 171 7.72 -23.45 -21.82
C THR A 171 8.88 -22.45 -21.84
N VAL A 172 9.79 -22.58 -20.90
CA VAL A 172 11.01 -21.74 -20.79
C VAL A 172 11.93 -22.02 -21.97
N LYS A 173 12.41 -20.98 -22.64
CA LYS A 173 13.29 -21.07 -23.82
C LYS A 173 14.69 -20.60 -23.49
N SER A 174 15.67 -21.03 -24.28
CA SER A 174 17.00 -20.46 -24.24
C SER A 174 16.98 -19.06 -24.87
N PRO A 175 17.44 -18.01 -24.17
CA PRO A 175 17.54 -16.66 -24.75
C PRO A 175 18.59 -16.59 -25.86
N GLN A 176 18.38 -15.67 -26.80
CA GLN A 176 19.38 -15.35 -27.84
C GLN A 176 20.29 -14.24 -27.32
N TRP A 177 21.38 -14.61 -26.68
CA TRP A 177 22.37 -13.63 -26.19
C TRP A 177 23.05 -12.91 -27.37
N THR A 178 23.16 -11.57 -27.29
CA THR A 178 23.80 -10.75 -28.32
C THR A 178 24.93 -9.91 -27.72
N ASP A 179 25.81 -9.38 -28.60
CA ASP A 179 26.86 -8.44 -28.21
C ASP A 179 26.36 -6.99 -28.11
N ASP A 180 25.09 -6.73 -28.47
CA ASP A 180 24.47 -5.42 -28.26
C ASP A 180 24.50 -5.04 -26.79
N VAL A 181 24.58 -3.74 -26.50
CA VAL A 181 24.61 -3.22 -25.13
C VAL A 181 23.33 -2.45 -24.83
N PHE A 182 22.61 -2.88 -23.80
CA PHE A 182 21.51 -2.12 -23.24
C PHE A 182 22.00 -1.32 -22.03
N MET A 183 22.17 -0.02 -22.22
CA MET A 183 22.55 0.90 -21.15
C MET A 183 21.34 1.19 -20.26
N ILE A 184 21.34 0.67 -19.03
CA ILE A 184 20.26 0.86 -18.07
C ILE A 184 20.29 2.31 -17.58
N SER A 185 19.22 3.06 -17.87
CA SER A 185 19.11 4.44 -17.38
C SER A 185 18.95 4.48 -15.86
N ASP A 186 19.43 5.57 -15.24
CA ASP A 186 19.27 5.84 -13.80
C ASP A 186 17.82 6.27 -13.48
N SER A 187 16.89 5.36 -13.77
CA SER A 187 15.45 5.58 -13.63
C SER A 187 14.73 4.27 -13.28
N ARG A 188 13.57 4.39 -12.69
CA ARG A 188 12.66 3.26 -12.42
C ARG A 188 12.37 2.50 -13.72
N GLU A 189 12.04 3.24 -14.76
CA GLU A 189 11.71 2.70 -16.08
C GLU A 189 12.86 1.87 -16.69
N GLY A 190 14.09 2.31 -16.52
CA GLY A 190 15.27 1.59 -17.00
C GLY A 190 15.48 0.24 -16.28
N TRP A 191 15.29 0.22 -14.97
CA TRP A 191 15.36 -1.01 -14.19
C TRP A 191 14.27 -2.01 -14.59
N VAL A 192 13.03 -1.54 -14.66
CA VAL A 192 11.87 -2.35 -15.04
C VAL A 192 12.02 -2.93 -16.45
N GLU A 193 12.48 -2.11 -17.41
CA GLU A 193 12.69 -2.56 -18.78
C GLU A 193 13.79 -3.60 -18.89
N SER A 194 14.90 -3.47 -18.13
CA SER A 194 15.97 -4.46 -18.14
C SER A 194 15.52 -5.84 -17.67
N VAL A 195 14.66 -5.89 -16.64
CA VAL A 195 14.06 -7.15 -16.15
C VAL A 195 13.08 -7.72 -17.19
N ARG A 196 12.26 -6.88 -17.83
CA ARG A 196 11.36 -7.31 -18.91
C ARG A 196 12.12 -7.95 -20.07
N ILE A 197 13.18 -7.30 -20.55
CA ILE A 197 14.03 -7.83 -21.63
C ILE A 197 14.62 -9.19 -21.28
N LEU A 198 15.16 -9.33 -20.07
CA LEU A 198 15.73 -10.61 -19.60
C LEU A 198 14.68 -11.71 -19.56
N LEU A 199 13.51 -11.46 -18.95
CA LEU A 199 12.44 -12.45 -18.85
C LEU A 199 11.83 -12.79 -20.21
N ASP A 200 11.63 -11.81 -21.11
CA ASP A 200 11.17 -12.06 -22.47
C ASP A 200 12.16 -12.94 -23.28
N GLY A 201 13.46 -12.87 -22.96
CA GLY A 201 14.46 -13.80 -23.47
C GLY A 201 14.13 -15.24 -23.12
N TYR A 202 13.83 -15.52 -21.86
CA TYR A 202 13.49 -16.87 -21.38
C TYR A 202 12.08 -17.31 -21.75
N PHE A 203 11.14 -16.39 -21.84
CA PHE A 203 9.73 -16.73 -22.09
C PHE A 203 9.41 -16.89 -23.57
N PHE A 204 10.06 -16.10 -24.42
CA PHE A 204 9.79 -16.10 -25.86
C PHE A 204 10.99 -16.52 -26.73
N GLY A 205 12.18 -16.70 -26.14
CA GLY A 205 13.41 -16.93 -26.90
C GLY A 205 13.91 -15.67 -27.60
N ASN A 206 13.60 -14.51 -27.07
CA ASN A 206 13.99 -13.22 -27.63
C ASN A 206 15.48 -12.94 -27.45
N LYS A 207 15.99 -11.96 -28.20
CA LYS A 207 17.35 -11.42 -28.03
C LYS A 207 17.51 -10.75 -26.67
N VAL A 208 18.60 -11.07 -25.96
CA VAL A 208 18.99 -10.45 -24.69
C VAL A 208 20.36 -9.80 -24.86
N PRO A 209 20.47 -8.46 -24.74
CA PRO A 209 21.72 -7.73 -24.83
C PRO A 209 22.56 -7.87 -23.55
N LYS A 210 23.81 -7.44 -23.60
CA LYS A 210 24.64 -7.20 -22.41
C LYS A 210 24.09 -5.99 -21.67
N PHE A 211 23.85 -6.11 -20.36
CA PHE A 211 23.36 -5.00 -19.54
C PHE A 211 24.53 -4.16 -19.03
N ASP A 212 24.46 -2.85 -19.28
CA ASP A 212 25.42 -1.87 -18.75
C ASP A 212 24.77 -1.06 -17.62
N TYR A 213 25.31 -1.20 -16.41
CA TYR A 213 24.81 -0.58 -15.16
C TYR A 213 25.51 0.74 -14.83
N SER A 214 26.46 1.21 -15.65
CA SER A 214 27.34 2.33 -15.34
C SER A 214 26.63 3.66 -15.11
N LYS A 215 25.42 3.82 -15.63
CA LYS A 215 24.62 5.05 -15.45
C LYS A 215 23.86 5.09 -14.14
N ILE A 216 23.73 3.95 -13.45
CA ILE A 216 22.98 3.90 -12.19
C ILE A 216 23.77 4.64 -11.11
N ARG A 217 23.11 5.59 -10.44
CA ARG A 217 23.72 6.38 -9.35
C ARG A 217 24.24 5.49 -8.22
N PRO A 218 25.31 5.88 -7.53
CA PRO A 218 25.89 5.09 -6.44
C PRO A 218 24.92 4.94 -5.27
N ALA A 219 25.18 3.94 -4.42
CA ALA A 219 24.46 3.75 -3.17
C ALA A 219 24.61 4.99 -2.27
N GLY A 220 23.52 5.35 -1.58
CA GLY A 220 23.46 6.53 -0.72
C GLY A 220 23.10 7.84 -1.43
N ALA A 221 23.18 7.91 -2.77
CA ALA A 221 22.77 9.10 -3.52
C ALA A 221 21.25 9.37 -3.36
N PRO A 222 20.82 10.65 -3.22
CA PRO A 222 19.40 10.98 -3.01
C PRO A 222 18.54 10.66 -4.24
N ILE A 223 17.31 10.17 -4.00
CA ILE A 223 16.28 9.97 -5.02
C ILE A 223 15.37 11.21 -5.01
N LEU A 224 15.60 12.12 -5.94
CA LEU A 224 14.82 13.36 -6.03
C LEU A 224 13.36 13.09 -6.44
N GLY A 225 12.43 13.79 -5.80
CA GLY A 225 10.99 13.77 -6.10
C GLY A 225 10.21 12.61 -5.46
N PHE A 226 10.78 11.39 -5.40
CA PHE A 226 10.18 10.28 -4.67
C PHE A 226 10.58 10.30 -3.19
N GLY A 227 11.83 10.63 -2.91
CA GLY A 227 12.43 10.64 -1.58
C GLY A 227 13.23 9.38 -1.29
N GLY A 228 14.13 9.48 -0.29
CA GLY A 228 15.03 8.40 0.11
C GLY A 228 16.35 8.37 -0.65
N THR A 229 17.10 7.27 -0.53
CA THR A 229 18.44 7.09 -1.10
C THR A 229 18.52 5.88 -2.02
N SER A 230 19.42 5.91 -2.99
CA SER A 230 19.68 4.81 -3.93
C SER A 230 20.37 3.64 -3.23
N SER A 231 20.06 2.42 -3.69
CA SER A 231 20.79 1.19 -3.33
C SER A 231 22.03 0.94 -4.20
N GLY A 232 22.25 1.75 -5.24
CA GLY A 232 23.25 1.48 -6.27
C GLY A 232 22.83 0.38 -7.24
N ALA A 233 23.71 -0.04 -8.12
CA ALA A 233 23.46 -1.02 -9.17
C ALA A 233 23.45 -2.48 -8.66
N LYS A 234 24.14 -2.77 -7.56
CA LYS A 234 24.37 -4.15 -7.08
C LYS A 234 23.09 -4.98 -6.93
N PRO A 235 21.99 -4.51 -6.32
CA PRO A 235 20.76 -5.30 -6.18
C PRO A 235 20.14 -5.70 -7.52
N LEU A 236 20.23 -4.84 -8.54
CA LEU A 236 19.72 -5.18 -9.88
C LEU A 236 20.63 -6.20 -10.59
N MET A 237 21.95 -6.09 -10.43
CA MET A 237 22.88 -7.10 -10.95
C MET A 237 22.64 -8.47 -10.33
N GLU A 238 22.45 -8.53 -9.01
CA GLU A 238 22.11 -9.78 -8.30
C GLU A 238 20.76 -10.35 -8.75
N LEU A 239 19.75 -9.50 -9.01
CA LEU A 239 18.46 -9.93 -9.55
C LEU A 239 18.63 -10.54 -10.94
N HIS A 240 19.31 -9.88 -11.86
CA HIS A 240 19.56 -10.41 -13.20
C HIS A 240 20.32 -11.75 -13.16
N GLN A 241 21.32 -11.86 -12.31
CA GLN A 241 22.07 -13.10 -12.11
C GLN A 241 21.18 -14.22 -11.59
N SER A 242 20.40 -13.97 -10.51
CA SER A 242 19.52 -14.98 -9.90
C SER A 242 18.44 -15.47 -10.86
N LEU A 243 17.83 -14.56 -11.63
CA LEU A 243 16.84 -14.92 -12.66
C LEU A 243 17.49 -15.74 -13.79
N THR A 244 18.69 -15.36 -14.23
CA THR A 244 19.45 -16.08 -15.25
C THR A 244 19.78 -17.50 -14.79
N GLU A 245 20.29 -17.68 -13.57
CA GLU A 245 20.62 -18.99 -13.00
C GLU A 245 19.37 -19.86 -12.86
N MET A 246 18.27 -19.30 -12.34
CA MET A 246 17.02 -20.01 -12.13
C MET A 246 16.43 -20.51 -13.46
N TYR A 247 16.32 -19.64 -14.47
CA TYR A 247 15.71 -20.01 -15.74
C TYR A 247 16.63 -20.81 -16.67
N ASN A 248 17.95 -20.67 -16.57
CA ASN A 248 18.88 -21.57 -17.29
C ASN A 248 18.71 -23.05 -16.87
N ALA A 249 18.40 -23.29 -15.59
CA ALA A 249 18.13 -24.62 -15.09
C ALA A 249 16.77 -25.19 -15.52
N LYS A 250 15.93 -24.37 -16.16
CA LYS A 250 14.53 -24.67 -16.53
C LYS A 250 14.28 -24.66 -18.05
N VAL A 251 15.31 -24.45 -18.86
CA VAL A 251 15.16 -24.45 -20.33
C VAL A 251 14.52 -25.75 -20.80
N GLU A 252 13.53 -25.66 -21.69
CA GLU A 252 12.67 -26.73 -22.21
C GLU A 252 11.65 -27.30 -21.18
N GLU A 253 11.58 -26.76 -19.96
CA GLU A 253 10.56 -27.14 -18.99
C GLU A 253 9.41 -26.11 -18.98
N GLU A 254 8.22 -26.53 -18.54
CA GLU A 254 7.11 -25.62 -18.30
C GLU A 254 7.37 -24.78 -17.02
N ILE A 255 6.99 -23.50 -17.07
CA ILE A 255 7.04 -22.63 -15.90
C ILE A 255 6.10 -23.17 -14.81
N THR A 256 6.59 -23.29 -13.58
CA THR A 256 5.81 -23.77 -12.44
C THR A 256 5.27 -22.63 -11.58
N SER A 257 4.34 -22.93 -10.71
CA SER A 257 3.86 -21.99 -9.67
C SER A 257 5.00 -21.50 -8.77
N VAL A 258 5.94 -22.38 -8.46
CA VAL A 258 7.12 -22.04 -7.64
C VAL A 258 8.04 -21.07 -8.39
N ASP A 259 8.25 -21.25 -9.68
CA ASP A 259 9.08 -20.33 -10.50
C ASP A 259 8.46 -18.94 -10.57
N ILE A 260 7.12 -18.86 -10.69
CA ILE A 260 6.39 -17.58 -10.67
C ILE A 260 6.62 -16.85 -9.34
N VAL A 261 6.45 -17.55 -8.21
CA VAL A 261 6.62 -16.96 -6.88
C VAL A 261 8.08 -16.60 -6.61
N ASP A 262 9.04 -17.44 -6.98
CA ASP A 262 10.46 -17.15 -6.81
C ASP A 262 10.88 -15.94 -7.65
N THR A 263 10.36 -15.78 -8.88
CA THR A 263 10.60 -14.59 -9.72
C THR A 263 10.15 -13.31 -9.01
N GLU A 264 8.92 -13.28 -8.51
CA GLU A 264 8.39 -12.10 -7.83
C GLU A 264 9.13 -11.81 -6.51
N ASN A 265 9.48 -12.85 -5.75
CA ASN A 265 10.24 -12.70 -4.51
C ASN A 265 11.66 -12.18 -4.73
N LEU A 266 12.34 -12.59 -5.80
CA LEU A 266 13.65 -12.04 -6.20
C LEU A 266 13.52 -10.57 -6.60
N ILE A 267 12.48 -10.20 -7.34
CA ILE A 267 12.15 -8.80 -7.66
C ILE A 267 11.91 -8.01 -6.37
N GLY A 268 11.10 -8.52 -5.47
CA GLY A 268 10.82 -7.91 -4.17
C GLY A 268 12.09 -7.67 -3.35
N ARG A 269 12.99 -8.65 -3.28
CA ARG A 269 14.30 -8.54 -2.64
C ARG A 269 15.15 -7.41 -3.24
N CYS A 270 15.19 -7.29 -4.56
CA CYS A 270 15.88 -6.22 -5.25
C CYS A 270 15.32 -4.84 -4.87
N VAL A 271 14.00 -4.70 -4.85
CA VAL A 271 13.31 -3.42 -4.57
C VAL A 271 13.54 -2.94 -3.13
N VAL A 272 13.62 -3.85 -2.14
CA VAL A 272 13.83 -3.45 -0.73
C VAL A 272 15.27 -3.17 -0.35
N ALA A 273 16.24 -3.57 -1.16
CA ALA A 273 17.67 -3.51 -0.84
C ALA A 273 18.18 -2.11 -0.43
N GLY A 274 17.48 -1.04 -0.80
CA GLY A 274 17.84 0.35 -0.43
C GLY A 274 17.18 0.87 0.85
N ASN A 275 16.42 0.07 1.59
CA ASN A 275 15.64 0.46 2.79
C ASN A 275 14.66 1.63 2.60
N VAL A 276 14.53 2.15 1.38
CA VAL A 276 13.64 3.28 1.03
C VAL A 276 12.25 2.80 0.69
N ARG A 277 12.18 1.58 0.13
CA ARG A 277 10.94 0.96 -0.32
C ARG A 277 10.70 -0.29 0.50
N ARG A 278 9.44 -0.60 0.72
CA ARG A 278 9.01 -1.85 1.33
C ARG A 278 8.41 -2.69 0.21
N SER A 279 8.81 -3.93 0.09
CA SER A 279 8.08 -4.92 -0.69
C SER A 279 7.09 -5.59 0.24
N ALA A 280 5.85 -5.67 -0.18
CA ALA A 280 4.84 -6.53 0.42
C ALA A 280 4.20 -7.29 -0.73
N ALA A 281 4.24 -8.61 -0.68
CA ALA A 281 3.64 -9.44 -1.70
C ALA A 281 2.74 -10.52 -1.08
N LEU A 282 1.71 -10.94 -1.83
CA LEU A 282 0.83 -12.06 -1.53
C LEU A 282 0.76 -12.95 -2.75
N ALA A 283 1.24 -14.18 -2.63
CA ALA A 283 1.05 -15.21 -3.66
C ALA A 283 -0.26 -15.96 -3.40
N LEU A 284 -1.05 -16.20 -4.47
CA LEU A 284 -2.29 -16.95 -4.44
C LEU A 284 -2.20 -18.14 -5.39
N GLY A 285 -2.09 -19.34 -4.83
CA GLY A 285 -1.98 -20.59 -5.59
C GLY A 285 -3.22 -21.46 -5.53
N GLY A 286 -3.17 -22.59 -6.23
CA GLY A 286 -4.21 -23.61 -6.21
C GLY A 286 -4.16 -24.48 -4.96
N TYR A 287 -5.31 -24.91 -4.43
CA TYR A 287 -5.41 -25.75 -3.22
C TYR A 287 -4.79 -27.14 -3.40
N SER A 288 -4.61 -27.63 -4.62
CA SER A 288 -4.02 -28.92 -4.92
C SER A 288 -2.53 -28.86 -5.30
N ASP A 289 -1.98 -27.67 -5.41
CA ASP A 289 -0.58 -27.44 -5.83
C ASP A 289 0.39 -27.65 -4.66
N LYS A 290 0.71 -28.91 -4.38
CA LYS A 290 1.59 -29.27 -3.25
C LYS A 290 2.98 -28.64 -3.31
N PRO A 291 3.69 -28.57 -4.46
CA PRO A 291 4.98 -27.87 -4.54
C PRO A 291 4.89 -26.41 -4.09
N TYR A 292 3.88 -25.67 -4.53
CA TYR A 292 3.61 -24.29 -4.10
C TYR A 292 3.30 -24.22 -2.59
N LEU A 293 2.39 -25.05 -2.11
CA LEU A 293 1.91 -25.03 -0.72
C LEU A 293 3.00 -25.37 0.31
N THR A 294 4.07 -26.06 -0.12
CA THR A 294 5.17 -26.49 0.75
C THR A 294 6.51 -25.79 0.44
N MET A 295 6.54 -24.88 -0.52
CA MET A 295 7.80 -24.28 -1.01
C MET A 295 8.62 -23.57 0.07
N LYS A 296 7.96 -23.05 1.11
CA LYS A 296 8.61 -22.38 2.24
C LYS A 296 9.18 -23.33 3.30
N ASN A 297 9.02 -24.62 3.14
CA ASN A 297 9.73 -25.61 3.96
C ASN A 297 11.24 -25.67 3.62
N ASP A 298 11.64 -25.19 2.44
CA ASP A 298 13.04 -24.98 2.05
C ASP A 298 13.60 -23.74 2.77
N GLN A 299 14.34 -23.99 3.86
CA GLN A 299 14.87 -22.93 4.73
C GLN A 299 15.93 -22.06 4.04
N GLU A 300 16.74 -22.63 3.15
CA GLU A 300 17.76 -21.86 2.41
C GLU A 300 17.10 -20.83 1.50
N LYS A 301 16.13 -21.25 0.69
CA LYS A 301 15.38 -20.36 -0.20
C LYS A 301 14.46 -19.41 0.59
N LEU A 302 13.92 -19.85 1.73
CA LEU A 302 13.14 -18.99 2.62
C LEU A 302 13.99 -17.82 3.10
N MET A 303 15.18 -18.07 3.61
CA MET A 303 16.11 -17.02 4.08
C MET A 303 16.65 -16.18 2.93
N HIS A 304 16.80 -16.73 1.74
CA HIS A 304 17.35 -16.01 0.59
C HIS A 304 16.33 -15.03 -0.02
N HIS A 305 15.10 -15.47 -0.35
CA HIS A 305 14.10 -14.64 -1.04
C HIS A 305 12.63 -14.97 -0.76
N ARG A 306 12.26 -16.21 -0.37
CA ARG A 306 10.84 -16.60 -0.22
C ARG A 306 10.13 -15.96 0.98
N TRP A 307 10.87 -15.28 1.85
CA TRP A 307 10.31 -14.39 2.87
C TRP A 307 9.56 -13.18 2.27
N GLY A 308 9.79 -12.87 0.99
CA GLY A 308 9.27 -11.69 0.31
C GLY A 308 7.75 -11.67 0.10
N SER A 309 7.08 -12.82 0.14
CA SER A 309 5.62 -12.92 0.02
C SER A 309 5.01 -13.72 1.16
N ASN A 310 3.75 -13.40 1.53
CA ASN A 310 2.86 -14.34 2.20
C ASN A 310 2.23 -15.26 1.15
N ASN A 311 2.09 -16.56 1.47
CA ASN A 311 1.51 -17.52 0.54
C ASN A 311 0.13 -17.96 1.03
N SER A 312 -0.86 -17.89 0.15
CA SER A 312 -2.23 -18.34 0.40
C SER A 312 -2.73 -19.18 -0.77
N PHE A 313 -3.81 -19.91 -0.59
CA PHE A 313 -4.43 -20.67 -1.68
C PHE A 313 -5.91 -20.35 -1.84
N GLU A 314 -6.43 -20.56 -3.06
CA GLU A 314 -7.85 -20.47 -3.35
C GLU A 314 -8.59 -21.66 -2.70
N ALA A 315 -9.20 -21.43 -1.55
CA ALA A 315 -9.96 -22.45 -0.84
C ALA A 315 -11.36 -22.60 -1.44
N VAL A 316 -11.87 -23.83 -1.42
CA VAL A 316 -13.21 -24.16 -1.88
C VAL A 316 -14.09 -24.51 -0.68
N VAL A 317 -15.30 -23.95 -0.61
CA VAL A 317 -16.24 -24.26 0.47
C VAL A 317 -16.57 -25.76 0.48
N GLY A 318 -16.39 -26.41 1.63
CA GLY A 318 -16.67 -27.85 1.82
C GLY A 318 -15.55 -28.79 1.38
N MET A 319 -14.37 -28.30 0.95
CA MET A 319 -13.21 -29.16 0.72
C MET A 319 -12.69 -29.76 2.03
N ASP A 320 -11.90 -30.82 1.96
CA ASP A 320 -11.15 -31.31 3.11
C ASP A 320 -9.96 -30.40 3.40
N TYR A 321 -9.99 -29.74 4.55
CA TYR A 321 -8.96 -28.79 4.99
C TYR A 321 -7.85 -29.44 5.83
N SER A 322 -7.95 -30.73 6.20
CA SER A 322 -7.08 -31.38 7.19
C SER A 322 -5.61 -31.25 6.87
N TRP A 323 -5.21 -31.63 5.66
CA TRP A 323 -3.82 -31.53 5.23
C TRP A 323 -3.31 -30.07 5.18
N HIS A 324 -4.15 -29.13 4.72
CA HIS A 324 -3.78 -27.72 4.65
C HIS A 324 -3.60 -27.12 6.04
N ALA A 325 -4.47 -27.48 6.99
CA ALA A 325 -4.36 -27.05 8.39
C ALA A 325 -3.05 -27.56 9.04
N GLU A 326 -2.65 -28.80 8.75
CA GLU A 326 -1.37 -29.34 9.19
C GLU A 326 -0.17 -28.54 8.63
N GLN A 327 -0.23 -28.09 7.35
CA GLN A 327 0.83 -27.24 6.82
C GLN A 327 0.85 -25.87 7.51
N SER A 328 -0.32 -25.21 7.63
CA SER A 328 -0.43 -23.90 8.28
C SER A 328 0.02 -23.94 9.77
N GLN A 329 -0.18 -25.06 10.46
CA GLN A 329 0.27 -25.23 11.84
C GLN A 329 1.81 -25.16 11.98
N LYS A 330 2.57 -25.53 10.95
CA LYS A 330 4.05 -25.59 11.01
C LYS A 330 4.68 -24.20 11.07
N ASN A 331 4.18 -23.24 10.29
CA ASN A 331 4.81 -21.93 10.15
C ASN A 331 3.82 -20.77 9.90
N GLY A 332 2.49 -21.00 10.02
CA GLY A 332 1.46 -20.00 9.77
C GLY A 332 1.03 -19.88 8.30
N GLU A 333 1.63 -20.65 7.39
CA GLU A 333 1.30 -20.65 5.96
C GLU A 333 1.11 -22.10 5.44
N PRO A 334 0.29 -22.30 4.40
CA PRO A 334 -0.42 -21.30 3.60
C PRO A 334 -1.66 -20.75 4.29
N GLY A 335 -2.04 -19.51 3.93
CA GLY A 335 -3.32 -18.90 4.29
C GLY A 335 -4.47 -19.37 3.38
N TYR A 336 -5.71 -19.03 3.75
CA TYR A 336 -6.92 -19.48 3.06
C TYR A 336 -7.66 -18.28 2.47
N ILE A 337 -8.05 -18.34 1.20
CA ILE A 337 -8.83 -17.30 0.52
C ILE A 337 -10.00 -17.94 -0.22
N TRP A 338 -11.23 -17.64 0.18
CA TRP A 338 -12.46 -18.07 -0.49
C TRP A 338 -12.83 -17.03 -1.55
N LEU A 339 -12.21 -17.11 -2.71
CA LEU A 339 -12.35 -16.12 -3.78
C LEU A 339 -13.79 -16.02 -4.29
N GLU A 340 -14.56 -17.12 -4.31
CA GLU A 340 -15.95 -17.10 -4.71
C GLU A 340 -16.83 -16.29 -3.74
N ASN A 341 -16.57 -16.37 -2.45
CA ASN A 341 -17.24 -15.52 -1.47
C ASN A 341 -16.91 -14.03 -1.68
N ALA A 342 -15.65 -13.72 -2.04
CA ALA A 342 -15.23 -12.36 -2.32
C ALA A 342 -15.95 -11.76 -3.55
N ARG A 343 -16.23 -12.57 -4.56
CA ARG A 343 -16.93 -12.14 -5.78
C ARG A 343 -18.39 -11.79 -5.53
N THR A 344 -19.03 -12.49 -4.61
CA THR A 344 -20.48 -12.40 -4.39
C THR A 344 -20.88 -11.62 -3.14
N ARG A 345 -19.96 -11.41 -2.19
CA ARG A 345 -20.27 -10.79 -0.89
C ARG A 345 -19.34 -9.64 -0.57
N GLY A 346 -19.92 -8.53 -0.13
CA GLY A 346 -19.20 -7.45 0.54
C GLY A 346 -19.29 -7.63 2.06
N ARG A 347 -20.49 -7.44 2.62
CA ARG A 347 -20.80 -7.64 4.04
C ARG A 347 -21.71 -8.86 4.20
N PHE A 348 -21.43 -9.73 5.19
CA PHE A 348 -22.21 -10.97 5.40
C PHE A 348 -23.70 -10.75 5.70
N LYS A 349 -24.07 -9.61 6.28
CA LYS A 349 -25.46 -9.25 6.52
C LYS A 349 -26.24 -8.97 5.24
N ASP A 350 -25.54 -8.49 4.19
CA ASP A 350 -26.16 -8.15 2.92
C ASP A 350 -26.40 -9.41 2.09
N ALA A 351 -27.43 -9.38 1.24
CA ALA A 351 -27.64 -10.44 0.26
C ALA A 351 -26.44 -10.55 -0.70
N PRO A 352 -26.15 -11.75 -1.21
CA PRO A 352 -25.12 -11.91 -2.24
C PRO A 352 -25.43 -11.03 -3.47
N ARG A 353 -24.41 -10.40 -4.03
CA ARG A 353 -24.49 -9.56 -5.23
C ARG A 353 -23.43 -9.97 -6.22
N ASP A 354 -23.78 -10.00 -7.48
CA ASP A 354 -22.89 -10.39 -8.60
C ASP A 354 -22.21 -9.18 -9.27
N ASP A 355 -22.01 -8.12 -8.53
CA ASP A 355 -21.44 -6.87 -9.02
C ASP A 355 -19.91 -6.85 -9.08
N ASP A 356 -19.25 -7.88 -8.51
CA ASP A 356 -17.79 -7.96 -8.39
C ASP A 356 -17.21 -9.29 -8.93
N ARG A 357 -17.83 -9.86 -9.95
CA ARG A 357 -17.50 -11.19 -10.50
C ARG A 357 -16.09 -11.32 -11.06
N ASN A 358 -15.48 -10.21 -11.49
CA ASN A 358 -14.17 -10.21 -12.13
C ASN A 358 -13.01 -10.18 -11.14
N VAL A 359 -13.27 -10.24 -9.85
CA VAL A 359 -12.23 -10.35 -8.81
C VAL A 359 -11.39 -11.60 -9.08
N MET A 360 -10.09 -11.41 -9.12
CA MET A 360 -9.11 -12.47 -9.37
C MET A 360 -8.21 -12.77 -8.17
N GLY A 361 -8.14 -11.86 -7.19
CA GLY A 361 -7.36 -12.04 -5.99
C GLY A 361 -7.49 -10.88 -5.03
N PHE A 362 -6.47 -10.71 -4.20
CA PHE A 362 -6.43 -9.73 -3.12
C PHE A 362 -5.12 -8.95 -3.12
N ASN A 363 -5.16 -7.78 -2.49
CA ASN A 363 -3.94 -7.08 -2.13
C ASN A 363 -3.16 -7.83 -1.01
N PRO A 364 -1.88 -7.52 -0.74
CA PRO A 364 -1.05 -8.27 0.22
C PRO A 364 -1.59 -8.38 1.64
N CYS A 365 -2.37 -7.41 2.09
CA CYS A 365 -2.98 -7.44 3.43
C CYS A 365 -4.34 -8.14 3.48
N VAL A 366 -4.85 -8.62 2.33
CA VAL A 366 -6.11 -9.38 2.15
C VAL A 366 -7.38 -8.59 2.54
N GLU A 367 -7.29 -7.28 2.73
CA GLU A 367 -8.46 -6.46 3.08
C GLU A 367 -9.26 -5.99 1.87
N GLN A 368 -8.69 -6.04 0.64
CA GLN A 368 -9.41 -5.69 -0.58
C GLN A 368 -9.28 -6.76 -1.67
N GLN A 369 -10.43 -7.26 -2.12
CA GLN A 369 -10.53 -8.04 -3.36
C GLN A 369 -10.33 -7.13 -4.57
N LEU A 370 -9.62 -7.60 -5.59
CA LEU A 370 -9.22 -6.82 -6.76
C LEU A 370 -9.36 -7.63 -8.06
N GLU A 371 -9.66 -6.92 -9.16
CA GLU A 371 -9.49 -7.44 -10.51
C GLU A 371 -8.00 -7.46 -10.92
N ASP A 372 -7.68 -8.06 -12.07
CA ASP A 372 -6.31 -8.00 -12.62
C ASP A 372 -5.90 -6.55 -12.90
N ALA A 373 -4.70 -6.17 -12.49
CA ALA A 373 -4.14 -4.82 -12.60
C ALA A 373 -4.92 -3.72 -11.85
N GLU A 374 -5.79 -4.05 -10.91
CA GLU A 374 -6.52 -3.08 -10.07
C GLU A 374 -5.69 -2.66 -8.86
N LEU A 375 -5.79 -1.38 -8.48
CA LEU A 375 -5.16 -0.81 -7.29
C LEU A 375 -6.17 -0.63 -6.16
N CYS A 376 -5.75 -0.81 -4.91
CA CYS A 376 -6.57 -0.56 -3.74
C CYS A 376 -6.60 0.93 -3.38
N CYS A 377 -7.80 1.49 -3.13
CA CYS A 377 -7.99 2.83 -2.60
C CYS A 377 -8.47 2.74 -1.16
N LEU A 378 -7.70 3.29 -0.22
CA LEU A 378 -7.96 3.16 1.22
C LEU A 378 -8.07 4.52 1.90
N VAL A 379 -8.82 4.55 3.00
CA VAL A 379 -8.90 5.68 3.95
C VAL A 379 -9.06 5.12 5.35
N GLU A 380 -8.49 5.77 6.36
CA GLU A 380 -8.55 5.30 7.74
C GLU A 380 -9.36 6.25 8.62
N THR A 381 -10.22 5.70 9.47
CA THR A 381 -11.00 6.43 10.49
C THR A 381 -10.82 5.80 11.87
N TYR A 382 -11.09 6.58 12.91
CA TYR A 382 -10.80 6.19 14.30
C TYR A 382 -12.03 6.43 15.18
N PRO A 383 -12.96 5.48 15.26
CA PRO A 383 -14.24 5.68 15.97
C PRO A 383 -14.05 6.03 17.45
N ALA A 384 -13.02 5.50 18.13
CA ALA A 384 -12.71 5.86 19.52
C ALA A 384 -12.33 7.33 19.75
N LYS A 385 -11.96 8.08 18.69
CA LYS A 385 -11.65 9.52 18.74
C LYS A 385 -12.87 10.43 18.63
N HIS A 386 -14.06 9.87 18.68
CA HIS A 386 -15.33 10.58 18.64
C HIS A 386 -16.14 10.27 19.91
N ASP A 387 -16.89 11.25 20.39
CA ASP A 387 -17.73 11.07 21.56
C ASP A 387 -19.18 10.77 21.17
N THR A 388 -19.62 11.18 19.98
CA THR A 388 -20.97 10.96 19.48
C THR A 388 -20.96 10.39 18.07
N TYR A 389 -22.06 9.72 17.71
CA TYR A 389 -22.29 9.22 16.36
C TYR A 389 -22.32 10.33 15.31
N GLU A 390 -22.92 11.47 15.64
CA GLU A 390 -23.05 12.63 14.75
C GLU A 390 -21.68 13.22 14.39
N ASP A 391 -20.74 13.26 15.35
CA ASP A 391 -19.37 13.69 15.08
C ASP A 391 -18.63 12.67 14.21
N TYR A 392 -18.85 11.38 14.45
CA TYR A 392 -18.28 10.31 13.63
C TYR A 392 -18.77 10.35 12.18
N ILE A 393 -20.07 10.55 11.95
CA ILE A 393 -20.66 10.69 10.59
C ILE A 393 -20.05 11.85 9.82
N LYS A 394 -19.81 13.00 10.46
CA LYS A 394 -19.13 14.14 9.82
C LYS A 394 -17.71 13.76 9.39
N THR A 395 -17.01 12.96 10.18
CA THR A 395 -15.69 12.43 9.79
C THR A 395 -15.77 11.47 8.63
N LEU A 396 -16.73 10.52 8.63
CA LEU A 396 -16.94 9.57 7.52
C LEU A 396 -17.21 10.30 6.20
N LYS A 397 -18.02 11.35 6.22
CA LYS A 397 -18.28 12.18 5.04
C LYS A 397 -16.99 12.72 4.41
N ILE A 398 -16.10 13.26 5.22
CA ILE A 398 -14.81 13.81 4.75
C ILE A 398 -13.85 12.70 4.31
N ALA A 399 -13.72 11.64 5.10
CA ALA A 399 -12.86 10.52 4.79
C ALA A 399 -13.29 9.84 3.49
N TYR A 400 -14.60 9.63 3.30
CA TYR A 400 -15.12 9.04 2.07
C TYR A 400 -14.90 9.95 0.85
N LEU A 401 -15.07 11.27 1.01
CA LEU A 401 -14.75 12.25 -0.04
C LEU A 401 -13.28 12.18 -0.45
N TYR A 402 -12.35 11.97 0.49
CA TYR A 402 -10.95 11.73 0.17
C TYR A 402 -10.78 10.47 -0.70
N GLY A 403 -11.36 9.34 -0.29
CA GLY A 403 -11.30 8.09 -1.08
C GLY A 403 -11.86 8.28 -2.48
N LYS A 404 -13.03 8.90 -2.60
CA LYS A 404 -13.66 9.19 -3.89
C LYS A 404 -12.77 10.08 -4.77
N THR A 405 -12.10 11.07 -4.17
CA THR A 405 -11.14 11.94 -4.87
C THR A 405 -9.93 11.17 -5.40
N VAL A 406 -9.39 10.22 -4.63
CA VAL A 406 -8.26 9.39 -5.08
C VAL A 406 -8.64 8.56 -6.30
N THR A 407 -9.90 8.11 -6.43
CA THR A 407 -10.35 7.38 -7.61
C THR A 407 -10.41 8.23 -8.89
N LEU A 408 -10.25 9.56 -8.81
CA LEU A 408 -10.23 10.46 -9.98
C LEU A 408 -8.87 10.51 -10.67
N VAL A 409 -7.80 10.04 -10.02
CA VAL A 409 -6.46 10.12 -10.60
C VAL A 409 -6.21 8.97 -11.57
N ASN A 410 -5.41 9.23 -12.59
CA ASN A 410 -4.92 8.19 -13.48
C ASN A 410 -3.51 7.76 -13.09
N THR A 411 -3.17 6.54 -13.46
CA THR A 411 -1.83 5.98 -13.39
C THR A 411 -1.15 6.05 -14.76
N HIS A 412 0.10 5.62 -14.82
CA HIS A 412 0.82 5.47 -16.08
C HIS A 412 0.55 4.11 -16.77
N TRP A 413 -0.30 3.25 -16.19
CA TRP A 413 -0.74 1.97 -16.76
C TRP A 413 -2.15 2.10 -17.37
N PRO A 414 -2.30 2.04 -18.71
CA PRO A 414 -3.62 2.19 -19.36
C PRO A 414 -4.64 1.14 -18.93
N GLU A 415 -4.21 -0.11 -18.77
CA GLU A 415 -5.08 -1.22 -18.33
C GLU A 415 -5.60 -1.01 -16.90
N THR A 416 -4.73 -0.58 -15.99
CA THR A 416 -5.11 -0.20 -14.63
C THR A 416 -6.13 0.93 -14.64
N ASN A 417 -5.92 1.96 -15.46
CA ASN A 417 -6.85 3.08 -15.55
C ASN A 417 -8.24 2.63 -16.01
N ALA A 418 -8.32 1.73 -17.00
CA ALA A 418 -9.62 1.23 -17.49
C ALA A 418 -10.42 0.55 -16.36
N ILE A 419 -9.77 -0.25 -15.52
CA ILE A 419 -10.40 -0.96 -14.41
C ILE A 419 -10.75 -0.01 -13.27
N MET A 420 -9.81 0.86 -12.87
CA MET A 420 -10.01 1.84 -11.80
C MET A 420 -11.16 2.81 -12.10
N LEU A 421 -11.27 3.26 -13.36
CA LEU A 421 -12.34 4.15 -13.79
C LEU A 421 -13.72 3.47 -13.82
N LYS A 422 -13.77 2.17 -14.04
CA LYS A 422 -14.99 1.37 -13.99
C LYS A 422 -15.42 1.09 -12.54
N ASN A 423 -14.52 0.58 -11.73
CA ASN A 423 -14.84 0.02 -10.42
C ASN A 423 -14.95 1.06 -9.32
N ARG A 424 -14.17 2.13 -9.36
CA ARG A 424 -14.12 3.17 -8.31
C ARG A 424 -14.04 2.60 -6.89
N ARG A 425 -13.46 1.41 -6.72
CA ARG A 425 -13.39 0.67 -5.46
C ARG A 425 -12.75 1.51 -4.37
N ILE A 426 -13.37 1.54 -3.18
CA ILE A 426 -12.89 2.25 -2.00
C ILE A 426 -12.96 1.31 -0.80
N GLY A 427 -11.93 1.34 0.03
CA GLY A 427 -11.90 0.72 1.35
C GLY A 427 -11.86 1.80 2.42
N LEU A 428 -13.01 2.36 2.80
CA LEU A 428 -13.12 3.18 4.00
C LEU A 428 -13.01 2.26 5.21
N SER A 429 -11.97 2.46 6.01
CA SER A 429 -11.53 1.55 7.06
C SER A 429 -11.67 2.17 8.46
N GLN A 430 -11.64 1.31 9.47
CA GLN A 430 -11.62 1.67 10.89
C GLN A 430 -10.41 1.06 11.58
N SER A 431 -9.73 1.82 12.45
CA SER A 431 -8.72 1.34 13.39
C SER A 431 -9.09 1.71 14.82
N GLY A 432 -8.55 0.98 15.80
CA GLY A 432 -8.93 1.13 17.19
C GLY A 432 -10.36 0.64 17.50
N VAL A 433 -10.82 -0.39 16.78
CA VAL A 433 -12.18 -0.94 16.94
C VAL A 433 -12.38 -1.50 18.35
N ILE A 434 -11.39 -2.20 18.92
CA ILE A 434 -11.45 -2.71 20.29
C ILE A 434 -11.48 -1.55 21.31
N GLN A 435 -10.68 -0.52 21.10
CA GLN A 435 -10.71 0.69 21.94
C GLN A 435 -12.09 1.38 21.88
N ALA A 436 -12.72 1.42 20.69
CA ALA A 436 -14.07 1.95 20.54
C ALA A 436 -15.12 1.10 21.24
N PHE A 437 -15.00 -0.24 21.21
CA PHE A 437 -15.86 -1.14 21.97
C PHE A 437 -15.76 -0.90 23.47
N ASN A 438 -14.54 -0.67 23.96
CA ASN A 438 -14.32 -0.43 25.39
C ASN A 438 -14.81 0.97 25.82
N LYS A 439 -14.71 1.98 24.94
CA LYS A 439 -15.19 3.35 25.20
C LYS A 439 -16.71 3.46 25.14
N HIS A 440 -17.34 2.91 24.10
CA HIS A 440 -18.76 3.15 23.78
C HIS A 440 -19.68 1.96 24.09
N GLY A 441 -19.09 0.79 24.34
CA GLY A 441 -19.82 -0.49 24.44
C GLY A 441 -20.05 -1.17 23.08
N ARG A 442 -19.99 -2.50 23.05
CA ARG A 442 -20.12 -3.31 21.83
C ARG A 442 -21.43 -3.03 21.07
N ARG A 443 -22.55 -2.98 21.80
CA ARG A 443 -23.88 -2.76 21.19
C ARG A 443 -23.94 -1.42 20.46
N THR A 444 -23.54 -0.35 21.12
CA THR A 444 -23.49 1.00 20.52
C THR A 444 -22.61 1.03 19.26
N MET A 445 -21.45 0.37 19.33
CA MET A 445 -20.55 0.33 18.17
C MET A 445 -21.11 -0.50 17.01
N PHE A 446 -21.83 -1.58 17.26
CA PHE A 446 -22.51 -2.31 16.19
C PHE A 446 -23.60 -1.46 15.52
N GLU A 447 -24.37 -0.70 16.32
CA GLU A 447 -25.36 0.25 15.79
C GLU A 447 -24.69 1.36 14.97
N TRP A 448 -23.56 1.91 15.46
CA TRP A 448 -22.78 2.90 14.71
C TRP A 448 -22.27 2.33 13.38
N CYS A 449 -21.69 1.15 13.39
CA CYS A 449 -21.15 0.52 12.18
C CYS A 449 -22.24 0.24 11.13
N ASP A 450 -23.40 -0.26 11.57
CA ASP A 450 -24.52 -0.59 10.67
C ASP A 450 -25.10 0.67 10.01
N ASN A 451 -25.38 1.69 10.83
CA ASN A 451 -25.90 2.97 10.36
C ASN A 451 -24.86 3.72 9.50
N ALA A 452 -23.59 3.70 9.90
CA ALA A 452 -22.50 4.32 9.16
C ALA A 452 -22.28 3.67 7.79
N TYR A 453 -22.39 2.34 7.70
CA TYR A 453 -22.30 1.64 6.41
C TYR A 453 -23.38 2.11 5.44
N SER A 454 -24.63 2.17 5.89
CA SER A 454 -25.75 2.67 5.07
C SER A 454 -25.53 4.14 4.66
N HIS A 455 -25.03 4.97 5.57
CA HIS A 455 -24.72 6.36 5.26
C HIS A 455 -23.58 6.50 4.21
N VAL A 456 -22.54 5.67 4.31
CA VAL A 456 -21.44 5.67 3.32
C VAL A 456 -21.92 5.26 1.93
N GLN A 457 -22.87 4.35 1.82
CA GLN A 457 -23.50 4.01 0.54
C GLN A 457 -24.26 5.21 -0.06
N GLN A 458 -25.00 5.97 0.75
CA GLN A 458 -25.64 7.21 0.30
C GLN A 458 -24.61 8.27 -0.13
N LEU A 459 -23.52 8.41 0.62
CA LEU A 459 -22.42 9.32 0.22
C LEU A 459 -21.78 8.92 -1.12
N ASP A 460 -21.67 7.61 -1.38
CA ASP A 460 -21.16 7.13 -2.67
C ASP A 460 -22.07 7.57 -3.82
N GLU A 461 -23.37 7.48 -3.65
CA GLU A 461 -24.35 7.95 -4.63
C GLU A 461 -24.19 9.46 -4.86
N GLU A 462 -24.25 10.26 -3.78
CA GLU A 462 -24.13 11.72 -3.85
C GLU A 462 -22.83 12.18 -4.54
N TYR A 463 -21.68 11.58 -4.15
CA TYR A 463 -20.40 12.00 -4.70
C TYR A 463 -20.16 11.47 -6.11
N SER A 464 -20.69 10.32 -6.46
CA SER A 464 -20.64 9.81 -7.83
C SER A 464 -21.43 10.71 -8.78
N ASP A 465 -22.64 11.11 -8.38
CA ASP A 465 -23.48 12.00 -9.18
C ASP A 465 -22.84 13.39 -9.30
N TRP A 466 -22.33 13.95 -8.19
CA TRP A 466 -21.65 15.25 -8.21
C TRP A 466 -20.38 15.25 -9.06
N LEU A 467 -19.59 14.19 -9.04
CA LEU A 467 -18.34 14.06 -9.80
C LEU A 467 -18.55 13.49 -11.20
N CYS A 468 -19.79 13.13 -11.59
CA CYS A 468 -20.12 12.49 -12.85
C CYS A 468 -19.27 11.23 -13.14
N ILE A 469 -19.15 10.34 -12.14
CA ILE A 469 -18.40 9.09 -12.23
C ILE A 469 -19.24 7.91 -11.79
N PRO A 470 -18.88 6.66 -12.15
CA PRO A 470 -19.56 5.47 -11.67
C PRO A 470 -19.55 5.36 -10.13
N ARG A 471 -20.56 4.68 -9.60
CA ARG A 471 -20.60 4.28 -8.19
C ARG A 471 -19.51 3.27 -7.89
N SER A 472 -19.06 3.25 -6.64
CA SER A 472 -18.01 2.34 -6.19
C SER A 472 -18.54 0.92 -6.06
N VAL A 473 -17.85 -0.06 -6.63
CA VAL A 473 -18.23 -1.48 -6.52
C VAL A 473 -18.17 -1.97 -5.07
N ARG A 474 -17.27 -1.43 -4.28
CA ARG A 474 -17.14 -1.61 -2.82
C ARG A 474 -16.79 -0.27 -2.18
N VAL A 475 -17.29 -0.04 -0.95
CA VAL A 475 -17.17 1.26 -0.27
C VAL A 475 -16.39 1.19 1.05
N THR A 476 -16.28 0.02 1.65
CA THR A 476 -15.64 -0.19 2.97
C THR A 476 -14.68 -1.36 2.96
N SER A 477 -13.79 -1.36 3.95
CA SER A 477 -12.83 -2.43 4.22
C SER A 477 -12.39 -2.35 5.68
N ILE A 478 -11.75 -3.38 6.22
CA ILE A 478 -11.04 -3.31 7.50
C ILE A 478 -9.56 -3.55 7.24
N LYS A 479 -8.80 -2.46 7.24
CA LYS A 479 -7.36 -2.53 7.04
C LYS A 479 -6.63 -2.81 8.36
N PRO A 480 -5.68 -3.77 8.41
CA PRO A 480 -4.78 -3.91 9.54
C PRO A 480 -3.73 -2.80 9.53
N SER A 481 -4.14 -1.55 9.83
CA SER A 481 -3.32 -0.35 9.71
C SER A 481 -2.21 -0.32 10.79
N GLY A 482 -0.99 -0.73 10.43
CA GLY A 482 0.10 -0.91 11.39
C GLY A 482 0.98 0.33 11.66
N THR A 483 0.87 1.38 10.83
CA THR A 483 1.73 2.58 10.99
C THR A 483 0.90 3.85 11.16
N VAL A 484 -0.14 4.03 10.33
CA VAL A 484 -1.00 5.24 10.40
C VAL A 484 -1.78 5.28 11.71
N SER A 485 -2.24 4.14 12.22
CA SER A 485 -2.94 4.05 13.50
C SER A 485 -2.09 4.50 14.70
N LEU A 486 -0.76 4.36 14.60
CA LEU A 486 0.16 4.80 15.66
C LEU A 486 0.19 6.31 15.84
N LEU A 487 -0.22 7.09 14.82
CA LEU A 487 -0.25 8.55 14.92
C LEU A 487 -1.14 9.02 16.07
N ASN A 488 -2.27 8.38 16.26
CA ASN A 488 -3.20 8.74 17.34
C ASN A 488 -3.31 7.68 18.46
N GLY A 489 -2.44 6.67 18.45
CA GLY A 489 -2.42 5.60 19.45
C GLY A 489 -3.55 4.57 19.31
N SER A 490 -4.13 4.42 18.10
CA SER A 490 -5.11 3.37 17.86
C SER A 490 -4.45 2.03 17.53
N THR A 491 -5.07 0.94 17.98
CA THR A 491 -4.68 -0.41 17.54
C THR A 491 -5.01 -0.61 16.06
N PRO A 492 -4.24 -1.43 15.32
CA PRO A 492 -4.49 -1.66 13.89
C PRO A 492 -5.83 -2.37 13.66
N GLY A 493 -6.74 -1.77 12.88
CA GLY A 493 -8.03 -2.39 12.52
C GLY A 493 -8.80 -2.93 13.72
N VAL A 494 -9.05 -4.24 13.72
CA VAL A 494 -9.76 -4.98 14.79
C VAL A 494 -8.84 -5.68 15.78
N HIS A 495 -7.52 -5.44 15.70
CA HIS A 495 -6.57 -6.12 16.59
C HIS A 495 -6.73 -5.68 18.04
N PHE A 496 -6.62 -6.64 18.95
CA PHE A 496 -6.46 -6.37 20.36
C PHE A 496 -5.07 -5.77 20.64
N PRO A 497 -4.91 -4.92 21.68
CA PRO A 497 -3.60 -4.44 22.12
C PRO A 497 -2.75 -5.60 22.63
N GLU A 498 -1.43 -5.38 22.74
CA GLU A 498 -0.51 -6.37 23.31
C GLU A 498 -0.80 -6.58 24.79
N ASP A 499 -0.86 -5.48 25.54
CA ASP A 499 -1.08 -5.39 26.99
C ASP A 499 -1.54 -3.96 27.32
N GLU A 500 -1.90 -3.68 28.58
CA GLU A 500 -2.17 -2.32 29.07
C GLU A 500 -0.92 -1.44 29.04
N TYR A 501 0.22 -2.01 29.46
CA TYR A 501 1.54 -1.37 29.44
C TYR A 501 2.54 -2.30 28.77
N TYR A 502 3.24 -1.81 27.76
CA TYR A 502 4.28 -2.59 27.08
C TYR A 502 5.37 -1.72 26.48
N ILE A 503 6.51 -2.32 26.18
CA ILE A 503 7.60 -1.66 25.47
C ILE A 503 7.47 -1.97 23.98
N ARG A 504 7.35 -0.93 23.17
CA ARG A 504 7.39 -1.03 21.71
C ARG A 504 8.79 -0.74 21.21
N ARG A 505 9.38 -1.71 20.55
CA ARG A 505 10.70 -1.61 19.92
C ARG A 505 10.55 -1.15 18.47
N VAL A 506 11.15 0.00 18.12
CA VAL A 506 11.03 0.61 16.80
C VAL A 506 12.41 0.72 16.16
N ARG A 507 12.50 0.20 14.93
CA ARG A 507 13.75 0.23 14.15
C ARG A 507 13.94 1.58 13.44
N PHE A 508 15.15 2.12 13.52
CA PHE A 508 15.61 3.33 12.85
C PHE A 508 16.87 3.03 12.05
N SER A 509 17.02 3.67 10.88
CA SER A 509 18.33 3.71 10.24
C SER A 509 19.33 4.44 11.13
N LYS A 510 20.57 3.97 11.24
CA LYS A 510 21.63 4.66 11.99
C LYS A 510 21.92 6.09 11.48
N ASN A 511 21.49 6.40 10.26
CA ASN A 511 21.60 7.74 9.67
C ASN A 511 20.37 8.63 9.95
N SER A 512 19.50 8.26 10.89
CA SER A 512 18.30 9.05 11.21
C SER A 512 18.65 10.21 12.13
N ASP A 513 18.32 11.43 11.72
CA ASP A 513 18.48 12.65 12.52
C ASP A 513 17.69 12.63 13.85
N LEU A 514 16.76 11.68 14.01
CA LEU A 514 15.97 11.53 15.23
C LEU A 514 16.71 10.80 16.35
N LEU A 515 17.74 10.00 16.04
CA LEU A 515 18.42 9.16 17.04
C LEU A 515 19.10 9.99 18.12
N ASP A 516 19.82 11.06 17.74
CA ASP A 516 20.51 11.95 18.70
C ASP A 516 19.50 12.58 19.66
N THR A 517 18.37 13.11 19.15
CA THR A 517 17.31 13.71 19.95
C THR A 517 16.67 12.67 20.90
N LEU A 518 16.45 11.44 20.44
CA LEU A 518 15.88 10.37 21.27
C LEU A 518 16.85 9.94 22.37
N GLN A 519 18.14 9.87 22.08
CA GLN A 519 19.18 9.56 23.05
C GLN A 519 19.29 10.66 24.11
N GLU A 520 19.31 11.92 23.70
CA GLU A 520 19.32 13.09 24.62
C GLU A 520 18.05 13.13 25.49
N SER A 521 16.92 12.62 24.96
CA SER A 521 15.65 12.52 25.69
C SER A 521 15.59 11.30 26.61
N GLY A 522 16.64 10.50 26.71
CA GLY A 522 16.76 9.38 27.64
C GLY A 522 16.10 8.07 27.21
N TYR A 523 15.75 7.93 25.92
CA TYR A 523 15.25 6.66 25.39
C TYR A 523 16.37 5.63 25.29
N ASN A 524 16.04 4.34 25.57
CA ASN A 524 16.97 3.24 25.40
C ASN A 524 17.16 2.95 23.91
N ILE A 525 18.42 2.95 23.45
CA ILE A 525 18.80 2.69 22.05
C ILE A 525 19.86 1.60 22.02
N GLU A 526 19.62 0.59 21.20
CA GLU A 526 20.56 -0.53 21.00
C GLU A 526 20.75 -0.82 19.50
N ASP A 527 21.77 -1.58 19.16
CA ASP A 527 21.97 -2.06 17.79
C ASP A 527 21.01 -3.21 17.46
N ASP A 528 20.51 -3.25 16.22
CA ASP A 528 19.65 -4.37 15.77
C ASP A 528 20.51 -5.62 15.53
N GLU A 529 20.09 -6.76 16.06
CA GLU A 529 20.81 -8.05 15.94
C GLU A 529 20.96 -8.53 14.49
N TYR A 530 20.02 -8.15 13.63
CA TYR A 530 19.92 -8.69 12.25
C TYR A 530 20.37 -7.70 11.18
N SER A 531 20.49 -6.42 11.52
CA SER A 531 20.76 -5.36 10.55
C SER A 531 21.80 -4.36 11.07
N PRO A 532 23.07 -4.44 10.62
CA PRO A 532 24.17 -3.64 11.18
C PRO A 532 24.01 -2.12 11.00
N ASN A 533 23.15 -1.68 10.06
CA ASN A 533 22.87 -0.26 9.81
C ASN A 533 21.57 0.23 10.49
N THR A 534 21.07 -0.52 11.47
CA THR A 534 19.80 -0.25 12.14
C THR A 534 20.02 -0.17 13.64
N SER A 535 19.41 0.82 14.27
CA SER A 535 19.26 0.93 15.72
C SER A 535 17.82 0.66 16.13
N VAL A 536 17.62 0.10 17.31
CA VAL A 536 16.31 -0.17 17.93
C VAL A 536 16.12 0.79 19.09
N VAL A 537 15.00 1.51 19.10
CA VAL A 537 14.63 2.42 20.19
C VAL A 537 13.41 1.86 20.92
N GLU A 538 13.44 1.87 22.23
CA GLU A 538 12.37 1.38 23.09
C GLU A 538 11.46 2.52 23.55
N PHE A 539 10.14 2.34 23.31
CA PHE A 539 9.12 3.28 23.71
C PHE A 539 8.14 2.63 24.69
N PRO A 540 7.93 3.21 25.90
CA PRO A 540 6.86 2.80 26.78
C PRO A 540 5.51 3.19 26.21
N ILE A 541 4.60 2.23 26.13
CA ILE A 541 3.23 2.43 25.62
C ILE A 541 2.23 2.15 26.73
N HIS A 542 1.26 3.03 26.87
CA HIS A 542 0.04 2.83 27.64
C HIS A 542 -1.16 2.81 26.70
N GLU A 543 -1.98 1.76 26.79
CA GLU A 543 -3.19 1.60 26.00
C GLU A 543 -4.39 2.15 26.77
N PRO A 544 -4.94 3.31 26.37
CA PRO A 544 -6.16 3.80 26.98
C PRO A 544 -7.34 2.89 26.60
N TYR A 545 -8.29 2.76 27.51
CA TYR A 545 -9.46 1.87 27.34
C TYR A 545 -9.09 0.38 27.23
N PHE A 546 -8.00 -0.05 27.87
CA PHE A 546 -7.61 -1.46 27.92
C PHE A 546 -8.65 -2.30 28.68
N SER A 547 -8.94 -3.49 28.20
CA SER A 547 -9.76 -4.49 28.88
C SER A 547 -9.16 -5.89 28.80
N LYS A 548 -8.61 -6.25 27.66
CA LYS A 548 -7.93 -7.52 27.37
C LYS A 548 -6.81 -7.30 26.37
N GLY A 549 -5.70 -7.98 26.55
CA GLY A 549 -4.63 -8.10 25.59
C GLY A 549 -4.86 -9.27 24.61
N LYS A 550 -4.11 -9.29 23.52
CA LYS A 550 -4.21 -10.36 22.52
C LYS A 550 -3.92 -11.77 23.07
N ARG A 551 -3.22 -11.87 24.21
CA ARG A 551 -2.92 -13.15 24.88
C ARG A 551 -4.09 -13.67 25.72
N ASP A 552 -5.06 -12.81 26.05
CA ASP A 552 -6.18 -13.11 26.92
C ASP A 552 -7.42 -13.57 26.13
N ILE A 553 -7.34 -13.58 24.81
CA ILE A 553 -8.44 -13.94 23.93
C ILE A 553 -8.18 -15.27 23.22
N SER A 554 -9.26 -16.02 23.01
CA SER A 554 -9.22 -17.21 22.17
C SER A 554 -9.41 -16.86 20.69
N MET A 555 -9.07 -17.78 19.80
CA MET A 555 -9.34 -17.66 18.37
C MET A 555 -10.84 -17.49 18.05
N TRP A 556 -11.74 -17.99 18.92
CA TRP A 556 -13.18 -17.90 18.76
C TRP A 556 -13.78 -16.54 19.18
N GLU A 557 -13.07 -15.80 20.01
CA GLU A 557 -13.49 -14.49 20.51
C GLU A 557 -13.20 -13.37 19.53
#